data_d2c20845fdbc4c4bac55df242d22827b
#
_entry.id   d2c20845fdbc4c4bac55df242d22827b
#
_cell.length_a   1.000
_cell.length_b   1.000
_cell.length_c   1.000
_cell.angle_alpha   90.00
_cell.angle_beta   90.00
_cell.angle_gamma   90.00
#
_symmetry.space_group_name_H-M   'P 1'
#
loop_
_entity.id
_entity.type
_entity.pdbx_description
1 polymer ?
#
loop_
_entity_poly.entity_id
_entity_poly.type
_entity_poly.pdbx_seq_one_letter_code
_entity_poly.pdbx_strand_id
1 'polypeptide(L)'
;MSKLIPMTQPEYETFLERTIPEYAAEHVRAGNWTESESLEKSRKEFEDLLPQRLKTEDNYLYTLVDGEEPVGMIWVKVKRQPSISGFIYDVYVNEGYRGKGYGKSLMLLLEEKAREMGLRSLELHVFGSNHVARKLYETIGYETTNVSMSKKL
;
A
#
# COMPACT_ATOMS: atom_id res chain seq x y z
N MET A 1 -5.47 15.85 -15.11
CA MET A 1 -5.97 14.46 -15.14
C MET A 1 -4.96 13.52 -14.53
N SER A 2 -5.41 12.68 -13.64
CA SER A 2 -4.54 11.77 -12.89
C SER A 2 -4.32 10.47 -13.63
N LYS A 3 -3.12 9.91 -13.51
CA LYS A 3 -2.80 8.58 -14.04
C LYS A 3 -1.75 7.88 -13.20
N LEU A 4 -1.73 6.56 -13.28
CA LEU A 4 -0.70 5.74 -12.66
C LEU A 4 0.40 5.47 -13.67
N ILE A 5 1.64 5.75 -13.28
CA ILE A 5 2.82 5.43 -14.09
C ILE A 5 3.79 4.59 -13.24
N PRO A 6 4.64 3.78 -13.87
CA PRO A 6 5.63 3.02 -13.10
C PRO A 6 6.50 3.94 -12.25
N MET A 7 6.74 3.52 -11.00
CA MET A 7 7.59 4.27 -10.07
C MET A 7 9.03 4.29 -10.59
N THR A 8 9.67 5.44 -10.47
CA THR A 8 11.09 5.58 -10.84
C THR A 8 11.99 5.16 -9.68
N GLN A 9 13.28 4.93 -9.95
CA GLN A 9 14.23 4.57 -8.92
C GLN A 9 14.36 5.65 -7.82
N PRO A 10 14.46 6.94 -8.13
CA PRO A 10 14.48 7.97 -7.09
C PRO A 10 13.21 7.98 -6.23
N GLU A 11 12.05 7.78 -6.84
CA GLU A 11 10.78 7.67 -6.10
C GLU A 11 10.76 6.45 -5.19
N TYR A 12 11.36 5.34 -5.64
CA TYR A 12 11.48 4.13 -4.83
C TYR A 12 12.34 4.35 -3.59
N GLU A 13 13.45 5.08 -3.73
CA GLU A 13 14.29 5.44 -2.58
C GLU A 13 13.50 6.27 -1.56
N THR A 14 12.73 7.24 -2.03
CA THR A 14 11.86 8.05 -1.16
C THR A 14 10.80 7.20 -0.48
N PHE A 15 10.22 6.25 -1.22
CA PHE A 15 9.26 5.28 -0.67
C PHE A 15 9.88 4.48 0.50
N LEU A 16 11.08 3.94 0.31
CA LEU A 16 11.75 3.18 1.38
C LEU A 16 12.10 4.06 2.59
N GLU A 17 12.57 5.27 2.36
CA GLU A 17 12.88 6.22 3.44
C GLU A 17 11.68 6.53 4.31
N ARG A 18 10.49 6.54 3.72
CA ARG A 18 9.23 6.76 4.45
C ARG A 18 8.72 5.49 5.12
N THR A 19 8.64 4.40 4.36
CA THR A 19 7.93 3.20 4.81
C THR A 19 8.68 2.39 5.85
N ILE A 20 10.00 2.27 5.73
CA ILE A 20 10.77 1.47 6.69
C ILE A 20 10.62 2.00 8.12
N PRO A 21 10.82 3.30 8.40
CA PRO A 21 10.60 3.80 9.75
C PRO A 21 9.14 3.75 10.22
N GLU A 22 8.18 4.03 9.34
CA GLU A 22 6.76 3.99 9.68
C GLU A 22 6.33 2.58 10.09
N TYR A 23 6.71 1.59 9.32
CA TYR A 23 6.39 0.19 9.59
C TYR A 23 7.03 -0.29 10.90
N ALA A 24 8.29 0.10 11.13
CA ALA A 24 8.98 -0.18 12.37
C ALA A 24 8.22 0.40 13.58
N ALA A 25 7.80 1.66 13.48
CA ALA A 25 7.08 2.33 14.54
C ALA A 25 5.71 1.69 14.82
N GLU A 26 5.00 1.24 13.79
CA GLU A 26 3.73 0.54 13.94
C GLU A 26 3.89 -0.76 14.72
N HIS A 27 4.93 -1.54 14.44
CA HIS A 27 5.20 -2.78 15.16
C HIS A 27 5.61 -2.54 16.61
N VAL A 28 6.33 -1.47 16.88
CA VAL A 28 6.66 -1.10 18.27
C VAL A 28 5.38 -0.73 19.03
N ARG A 29 4.52 0.08 18.45
CA ARG A 29 3.24 0.45 19.07
C ARG A 29 2.34 -0.75 19.32
N ALA A 30 2.38 -1.73 18.42
CA ALA A 30 1.59 -2.95 18.53
C ALA A 30 2.18 -3.95 19.55
N GLY A 31 3.36 -3.68 20.08
CA GLY A 31 4.04 -4.57 21.03
C GLY A 31 4.73 -5.76 20.39
N ASN A 32 4.90 -5.77 19.07
CA ASN A 32 5.52 -6.89 18.37
C ASN A 32 7.04 -6.83 18.36
N TRP A 33 7.61 -5.64 18.36
CA TRP A 33 9.06 -5.43 18.29
C TRP A 33 9.50 -4.43 19.35
N THR A 34 10.76 -4.56 19.79
CA THR A 34 11.37 -3.54 20.65
C THR A 34 11.85 -2.39 19.76
N GLU A 35 11.95 -1.21 20.34
CA GLU A 35 12.41 -0.03 19.61
C GLU A 35 13.81 -0.23 19.03
N SER A 36 14.72 -0.86 19.81
CA SER A 36 16.11 -1.05 19.38
C SER A 36 16.27 -1.99 18.18
N GLU A 37 15.36 -2.94 17.99
CA GLU A 37 15.45 -3.91 16.89
C GLU A 37 14.56 -3.55 15.70
N SER A 38 13.67 -2.58 15.86
CA SER A 38 12.58 -2.34 14.91
C SER A 38 13.02 -1.94 13.51
N LEU A 39 14.00 -1.03 13.39
CA LEU A 39 14.45 -0.56 12.08
C LEU A 39 15.10 -1.67 11.27
N GLU A 40 15.92 -2.50 11.92
CA GLU A 40 16.59 -3.62 11.27
C GLU A 40 15.57 -4.67 10.78
N LYS A 41 14.62 -5.00 11.64
CA LYS A 41 13.56 -5.95 11.28
C LYS A 41 12.68 -5.42 10.15
N SER A 42 12.32 -4.15 10.19
CA SER A 42 11.53 -3.54 9.14
C SER A 42 12.27 -3.55 7.80
N ARG A 43 13.54 -3.16 7.80
CA ARG A 43 14.37 -3.17 6.61
C ARG A 43 14.44 -4.56 5.99
N LYS A 44 14.65 -5.57 6.83
CA LYS A 44 14.71 -6.96 6.39
C LYS A 44 13.40 -7.42 5.75
N GLU A 45 12.26 -7.05 6.32
CA GLU A 45 10.97 -7.42 5.73
C GLU A 45 10.76 -6.80 4.35
N PHE A 46 11.14 -5.53 4.16
CA PHE A 46 11.06 -4.91 2.84
C PHE A 46 12.02 -5.57 1.85
N GLU A 47 13.22 -5.96 2.28
CA GLU A 47 14.15 -6.70 1.43
C GLU A 47 13.59 -8.07 1.04
N ASP A 48 12.90 -8.75 1.97
CA ASP A 48 12.28 -10.04 1.70
C ASP A 48 11.07 -9.91 0.75
N LEU A 49 10.27 -8.85 0.90
CA LEU A 49 9.10 -8.61 0.05
C LEU A 49 9.47 -8.12 -1.35
N LEU A 50 10.52 -7.31 -1.44
CA LEU A 50 10.97 -6.72 -2.70
C LEU A 50 12.46 -7.02 -2.94
N PRO A 51 12.83 -8.31 -3.07
CA PRO A 51 14.24 -8.70 -3.19
C PRO A 51 14.92 -8.18 -4.46
N GLN A 52 14.17 -7.91 -5.52
CA GLN A 52 14.68 -7.32 -6.74
C GLN A 52 14.23 -5.87 -6.90
N ARG A 53 13.85 -5.23 -5.79
CA ARG A 53 13.42 -3.83 -5.74
C ARG A 53 12.24 -3.60 -6.70
N LEU A 54 12.31 -2.60 -7.58
CA LEU A 54 11.26 -2.33 -8.56
C LEU A 54 11.07 -3.44 -9.60
N LYS A 55 12.03 -4.35 -9.73
CA LYS A 55 11.98 -5.48 -10.66
C LYS A 55 11.48 -6.77 -10.01
N THR A 56 11.03 -6.72 -8.77
CA THR A 56 10.52 -7.90 -8.07
C THR A 56 9.30 -8.45 -8.80
N GLU A 57 9.36 -9.75 -9.13
CA GLU A 57 8.28 -10.40 -9.89
C GLU A 57 6.93 -10.26 -9.18
N ASP A 58 5.88 -10.04 -9.98
CA ASP A 58 4.50 -9.90 -9.52
C ASP A 58 4.23 -8.71 -8.58
N ASN A 59 5.21 -7.83 -8.41
CA ASN A 59 5.03 -6.61 -7.62
C ASN A 59 5.02 -5.39 -8.54
N TYR A 60 4.03 -4.53 -8.34
CA TYR A 60 3.85 -3.31 -9.14
C TYR A 60 3.77 -2.12 -8.21
N LEU A 61 4.71 -1.20 -8.39
CA LEU A 61 4.72 0.06 -7.65
C LEU A 61 4.48 1.18 -8.66
N TYR A 62 3.42 1.92 -8.44
CA TYR A 62 3.00 3.01 -9.33
C TYR A 62 3.04 4.33 -8.61
N THR A 63 3.42 5.37 -9.34
CA THR A 63 3.28 6.75 -8.90
C THR A 63 2.00 7.31 -9.50
N LEU A 64 1.20 7.98 -8.68
CA LEU A 64 0.06 8.74 -9.17
C LEU A 64 0.56 10.13 -9.53
N VAL A 65 0.35 10.51 -10.78
CA VAL A 65 0.67 11.87 -11.23
C VAL A 65 -0.62 12.59 -11.63
N ASP A 66 -0.69 13.87 -11.29
CA ASP A 66 -1.76 14.75 -11.75
C ASP A 66 -1.11 15.78 -12.66
N GLY A 67 -1.37 15.64 -13.96
CA GLY A 67 -0.55 16.32 -14.96
C GLY A 67 0.86 15.76 -14.89
N GLU A 68 1.83 16.58 -14.47
CA GLU A 68 3.22 16.16 -14.29
C GLU A 68 3.63 16.08 -12.82
N GLU A 69 2.72 16.40 -11.89
CA GLU A 69 3.00 16.42 -10.46
C GLU A 69 2.80 15.05 -9.83
N PRO A 70 3.83 14.49 -9.19
CA PRO A 70 3.65 13.25 -8.41
C PRO A 70 2.91 13.57 -7.10
N VAL A 71 1.76 12.96 -6.91
CA VAL A 71 0.89 13.24 -5.76
C VAL A 71 0.68 12.07 -4.81
N GLY A 72 1.08 10.86 -5.21
CA GLY A 72 0.92 9.68 -4.37
C GLY A 72 1.49 8.44 -5.02
N MET A 73 1.30 7.30 -4.35
CA MET A 73 1.79 6.01 -4.85
C MET A 73 0.91 4.86 -4.38
N ILE A 74 1.03 3.73 -5.06
CA ILE A 74 0.37 2.50 -4.66
C ILE A 74 1.26 1.30 -5.00
N TRP A 75 1.28 0.32 -4.10
CA TRP A 75 2.03 -0.93 -4.27
C TRP A 75 1.07 -2.10 -4.21
N VAL A 76 1.03 -2.90 -5.27
CA VAL A 76 0.19 -4.10 -5.36
C VAL A 76 1.05 -5.31 -5.72
N LYS A 77 0.75 -6.44 -5.10
CA LYS A 77 1.37 -7.72 -5.44
C LYS A 77 0.31 -8.63 -6.06
N VAL A 78 0.63 -9.20 -7.21
CA VAL A 78 -0.24 -10.18 -7.87
C VAL A 78 -0.04 -11.54 -7.24
N LYS A 79 -1.12 -12.16 -6.84
CA LYS A 79 -1.18 -13.54 -6.34
C LYS A 79 -1.88 -14.40 -7.36
N ARG A 80 -1.31 -15.54 -7.68
CA ARG A 80 -1.85 -16.42 -8.72
C ARG A 80 -2.66 -17.60 -8.18
N GLN A 81 -2.56 -17.87 -6.89
CA GLN A 81 -3.26 -18.97 -6.22
C GLN A 81 -4.00 -18.46 -4.99
N PRO A 82 -5.17 -18.99 -4.67
CA PRO A 82 -5.97 -19.98 -5.40
C PRO A 82 -6.63 -19.43 -6.67
N SER A 83 -6.76 -18.12 -6.79
CA SER A 83 -7.20 -17.44 -8.02
C SER A 83 -6.34 -16.19 -8.20
N ILE A 84 -6.30 -15.66 -9.42
CA ILE A 84 -5.48 -14.49 -9.70
C ILE A 84 -6.10 -13.24 -9.05
N SER A 85 -5.39 -12.67 -8.10
CA SER A 85 -5.84 -11.52 -7.32
C SER A 85 -4.67 -10.58 -7.04
N GLY A 86 -4.97 -9.38 -6.58
CA GLY A 86 -3.95 -8.43 -6.16
C GLY A 86 -4.09 -8.12 -4.68
N PHE A 87 -2.96 -8.02 -3.99
CA PHE A 87 -2.92 -7.55 -2.60
C PHE A 87 -2.24 -6.18 -2.56
N ILE A 88 -2.94 -5.19 -2.05
CA ILE A 88 -2.44 -3.82 -1.94
C ILE A 88 -1.66 -3.70 -0.64
N TYR A 89 -0.33 -3.52 -0.75
CA TYR A 89 0.54 -3.39 0.41
C TYR A 89 0.62 -1.97 0.94
N ASP A 90 0.56 -0.98 0.06
CA ASP A 90 0.66 0.41 0.50
C ASP A 90 -0.08 1.33 -0.47
N VAL A 91 -0.76 2.31 0.12
CA VAL A 91 -1.44 3.40 -0.59
C VAL A 91 -1.09 4.67 0.15
N TYR A 92 -0.53 5.64 -0.55
CA TYR A 92 -0.08 6.86 0.11
C TYR A 92 -0.32 8.08 -0.78
N VAL A 93 -0.93 9.10 -0.20
CA VAL A 93 -1.07 10.41 -0.82
C VAL A 93 -0.08 11.35 -0.14
N ASN A 94 0.74 12.02 -0.95
CA ASN A 94 1.76 12.93 -0.43
C ASN A 94 1.12 14.03 0.41
N GLU A 95 1.78 14.46 1.47
CA GLU A 95 1.25 15.35 2.46
C GLU A 95 0.84 16.65 1.75
N GLY A 96 0.89 17.39 1.20
CA GLY A 96 0.35 18.60 0.57
C GLY A 96 -0.81 18.36 -0.39
N TYR A 97 -1.11 17.11 -0.68
CA TYR A 97 -2.13 16.75 -1.67
C TYR A 97 -3.33 16.02 -1.08
N ARG A 98 -3.36 15.89 0.25
CA ARG A 98 -4.45 15.21 0.95
C ARG A 98 -5.73 16.03 0.97
N GLY A 99 -6.88 15.33 1.11
CA GLY A 99 -8.18 15.97 1.14
C GLY A 99 -8.70 16.42 -0.21
N LYS A 100 -8.08 15.98 -1.31
CA LYS A 100 -8.43 16.39 -2.67
C LYS A 100 -8.96 15.24 -3.55
N GLY A 101 -9.19 14.07 -2.95
CA GLY A 101 -9.72 12.92 -3.68
C GLY A 101 -8.67 12.02 -4.36
N TYR A 102 -7.39 12.25 -4.13
CA TYR A 102 -6.35 11.43 -4.77
C TYR A 102 -6.30 9.99 -4.25
N GLY A 103 -6.66 9.76 -2.98
CA GLY A 103 -6.77 8.39 -2.47
C GLY A 103 -7.79 7.57 -3.23
N LYS A 104 -8.93 8.15 -3.51
CA LYS A 104 -9.97 7.50 -4.33
C LYS A 104 -9.47 7.28 -5.75
N SER A 105 -8.80 8.28 -6.34
CA SER A 105 -8.22 8.16 -7.68
C SER A 105 -7.21 7.03 -7.76
N LEU A 106 -6.32 6.89 -6.76
CA LEU A 106 -5.36 5.80 -6.69
C LEU A 106 -6.07 4.44 -6.76
N MET A 107 -7.10 4.27 -5.94
CA MET A 107 -7.82 3.00 -5.86
C MET A 107 -8.57 2.69 -7.15
N LEU A 108 -9.26 3.65 -7.72
CA LEU A 108 -10.04 3.42 -8.94
C LEU A 108 -9.14 3.18 -10.17
N LEU A 109 -8.03 3.91 -10.27
CA LEU A 109 -7.06 3.69 -11.35
C LEU A 109 -6.38 2.33 -11.23
N LEU A 110 -6.10 1.88 -9.99
CA LEU A 110 -5.57 0.54 -9.79
C LEU A 110 -6.58 -0.52 -10.21
N GLU A 111 -7.87 -0.32 -9.93
CA GLU A 111 -8.91 -1.25 -10.38
C GLU A 111 -8.91 -1.40 -11.90
N GLU A 112 -8.74 -0.31 -12.64
CA GLU A 112 -8.65 -0.37 -14.10
C GLU A 112 -7.45 -1.22 -14.54
N LYS A 113 -6.28 -0.98 -13.94
CA LYS A 113 -5.10 -1.77 -14.24
C LYS A 113 -5.26 -3.24 -13.87
N ALA A 114 -5.91 -3.50 -12.74
CA ALA A 114 -6.17 -4.86 -12.27
C ALA A 114 -7.04 -5.62 -13.28
N ARG A 115 -8.07 -4.98 -13.81
CA ARG A 115 -8.91 -5.59 -14.84
C ARG A 115 -8.12 -5.89 -16.11
N GLU A 116 -7.26 -4.96 -16.53
CA GLU A 116 -6.38 -5.18 -17.69
C GLU A 116 -5.42 -6.35 -17.48
N MET A 117 -4.96 -6.55 -16.26
CA MET A 117 -4.07 -7.67 -15.90
C MET A 117 -4.83 -8.99 -15.70
N GLY A 118 -6.16 -8.97 -15.76
CA GLY A 118 -6.98 -10.16 -15.55
C GLY A 118 -7.18 -10.53 -14.08
N LEU A 119 -6.92 -9.63 -13.15
CA LEU A 119 -7.15 -9.89 -11.74
C LEU A 119 -8.65 -9.97 -11.45
N ARG A 120 -9.05 -10.92 -10.62
CA ARG A 120 -10.45 -11.13 -10.27
C ARG A 120 -10.88 -10.37 -9.03
N SER A 121 -9.93 -10.01 -8.18
CA SER A 121 -10.19 -9.27 -6.96
C SER A 121 -8.98 -8.49 -6.52
N LEU A 122 -9.21 -7.50 -5.68
CA LEU A 122 -8.18 -6.76 -4.96
C LEU A 122 -8.46 -6.91 -3.48
N GLU A 123 -7.41 -7.15 -2.72
CA GLU A 123 -7.47 -7.30 -1.27
C GLU A 123 -6.55 -6.30 -0.62
N LEU A 124 -6.89 -5.89 0.58
CA LEU A 124 -6.02 -5.03 1.40
C LEU A 124 -6.25 -5.32 2.87
N HIS A 125 -5.32 -4.85 3.69
CA HIS A 125 -5.46 -4.86 5.14
C HIS A 125 -5.56 -3.40 5.62
N VAL A 126 -6.49 -3.13 6.51
CA VAL A 126 -6.63 -1.80 7.12
C VAL A 126 -6.87 -1.97 8.62
N PHE A 127 -6.19 -1.16 9.44
CA PHE A 127 -6.41 -1.20 10.88
C PHE A 127 -7.80 -0.68 11.22
N GLY A 128 -8.46 -1.34 12.19
CA GLY A 128 -9.81 -0.99 12.60
C GLY A 128 -9.96 0.46 13.05
N SER A 129 -8.90 1.06 13.60
CA SER A 129 -8.87 2.45 14.04
C SER A 129 -8.74 3.46 12.89
N ASN A 130 -8.37 3.01 11.71
CA ASN A 130 -8.22 3.91 10.56
C ASN A 130 -9.56 4.12 9.87
N HIS A 131 -10.42 4.92 10.51
CA HIS A 131 -11.79 5.15 10.05
C HIS A 131 -11.87 5.86 8.70
N VAL A 132 -10.94 6.76 8.42
CA VAL A 132 -10.92 7.51 7.16
C VAL A 132 -10.66 6.56 5.99
N ALA A 133 -9.65 5.71 6.09
CA ALA A 133 -9.34 4.74 5.05
C ALA A 133 -10.45 3.70 4.89
N ARG A 134 -10.97 3.18 6.01
CA ARG A 134 -12.07 2.21 5.97
C ARG A 134 -13.29 2.76 5.25
N LYS A 135 -13.67 3.99 5.57
CA LYS A 135 -14.81 4.64 4.92
C LYS A 135 -14.59 4.79 3.42
N LEU A 136 -13.38 5.17 3.00
CA LEU A 136 -13.05 5.28 1.59
C LEU A 136 -13.23 3.92 0.90
N TYR A 137 -12.62 2.87 1.45
CA TYR A 137 -12.66 1.55 0.83
C TYR A 137 -14.09 0.99 0.77
N GLU A 138 -14.85 1.13 1.84
CA GLU A 138 -16.26 0.70 1.86
C GLU A 138 -17.09 1.46 0.83
N THR A 139 -16.87 2.76 0.69
CA THR A 139 -17.60 3.61 -0.27
C THR A 139 -17.37 3.16 -1.71
N ILE A 140 -16.19 2.67 -2.04
CA ILE A 140 -15.88 2.22 -3.40
C ILE A 140 -16.08 0.71 -3.60
N GLY A 141 -16.66 0.03 -2.62
CA GLY A 141 -17.12 -1.35 -2.78
C GLY A 141 -16.31 -2.44 -2.12
N TYR A 142 -15.29 -2.10 -1.30
CA TYR A 142 -14.57 -3.12 -0.53
C TYR A 142 -15.43 -3.61 0.63
N GLU A 143 -15.41 -4.91 0.86
CA GLU A 143 -16.16 -5.56 1.93
C GLU A 143 -15.20 -6.14 2.97
N THR A 144 -15.59 -6.07 4.23
CA THR A 144 -14.83 -6.67 5.32
C THR A 144 -14.84 -8.18 5.20
N THR A 145 -13.66 -8.81 5.18
CA THR A 145 -13.52 -10.26 5.10
C THR A 145 -13.14 -10.88 6.43
N ASN A 146 -12.31 -10.21 7.21
CA ASN A 146 -11.82 -10.71 8.50
C ASN A 146 -11.74 -9.57 9.51
N VAL A 147 -11.95 -9.89 10.77
CA VAL A 147 -11.85 -8.92 11.85
C VAL A 147 -11.06 -9.55 13.01
N SER A 148 -10.04 -8.84 13.51
CA SER A 148 -9.33 -9.22 14.72
C SER A 148 -9.76 -8.30 15.85
N MET A 149 -10.05 -8.87 17.01
CA MET A 149 -10.51 -8.12 18.17
C MET A 149 -9.69 -8.49 19.39
N SER A 150 -9.49 -7.54 20.29
CA SER A 150 -8.82 -7.80 21.56
C SER A 150 -9.49 -6.99 22.67
N LYS A 151 -9.34 -7.48 23.89
CA LYS A 151 -9.82 -6.80 25.09
C LYS A 151 -8.76 -6.89 26.17
N LYS A 152 -8.44 -5.75 26.76
CA LYS A 152 -7.56 -5.73 27.95
C LYS A 152 -8.38 -6.10 29.17
N LEU A 153 -7.82 -6.95 30.03
CA LEU A 153 -8.48 -7.39 31.26
C LEU A 153 -8.00 -6.61 32.47
#